data_28c89b0dbde9d6edb1e4f33cc752b78f
#
_entry.id   28c89b0dbde9d6edb1e4f33cc752b78f
#
_cell.length_a   1.000
_cell.length_b   1.000
_cell.length_c   1.000
_cell.angle_alpha   90.00
_cell.angle_beta   90.00
_cell.angle_gamma   90.00
#
_symmetry.space_group_name_H-M   'P 1'
#
loop_
_entity.id
_entity.type
_entity.pdbx_description
1 polymer ?
#
loop_
_entity_poly.entity_id
_entity_poly.type
_entity_poly.pdbx_seq_one_letter_code
_entity_poly.pdbx_strand_id
1 'polypeptide(L)'
;DPAKAADEDPDFSIQGEYAAQGAGAQVIALGNGHFQAVLYPGGLPGAGWDGKNRSLLHGKLAGKKVALTPAGGNRKYLAGPAEAFSSTQKFPPNGHKPYTGSIAKGNLTLLSKDGKNLNLKKTMRKSPTLGKKAPQGAITLFDGTNKDEWQGGRLDENTKLLNTDGSDIRTKRKFNDYHMHIEF
;
A
#
# COMPACT_ATOMS: atom_id res chain seq x y z
N ASP A 1 -7.34 4.10 15.60
CA ASP A 1 -6.10 4.51 16.26
C ASP A 1 -4.98 3.52 15.92
N PRO A 2 -3.88 3.97 15.25
CA PRO A 2 -2.75 3.11 14.85
C PRO A 2 -2.06 2.40 16.01
N ALA A 3 -2.01 3.01 17.20
CA ALA A 3 -1.41 2.39 18.37
C ALA A 3 -2.25 1.19 18.83
N LYS A 4 -3.57 1.35 18.88
CA LYS A 4 -4.50 0.26 19.23
C LYS A 4 -4.44 -0.86 18.19
N ALA A 5 -4.40 -0.54 16.89
CA ALA A 5 -4.28 -1.53 15.84
C ALA A 5 -2.96 -2.34 15.93
N ALA A 6 -1.86 -1.70 16.33
CA ALA A 6 -0.58 -2.37 16.52
C ALA A 6 -0.58 -3.33 17.72
N ASP A 7 -1.37 -3.05 18.74
CA ASP A 7 -1.52 -3.92 19.93
C ASP A 7 -2.44 -5.11 19.62
N GLU A 8 -3.48 -4.89 18.83
CA GLU A 8 -4.47 -5.92 18.48
C GLU A 8 -3.97 -6.87 17.37
N ASP A 9 -3.15 -6.38 16.45
CA ASP A 9 -2.63 -7.15 15.31
C ASP A 9 -1.12 -6.93 15.14
N PRO A 10 -0.28 -7.92 15.47
CA PRO A 10 1.17 -7.82 15.30
C PRO A 10 1.59 -7.61 13.84
N ASP A 11 0.78 -8.04 12.86
CA ASP A 11 1.05 -7.84 11.44
C ASP A 11 1.00 -6.34 11.06
N PHE A 12 0.18 -5.55 11.77
CA PHE A 12 0.06 -4.11 11.56
C PHE A 12 1.40 -3.38 11.75
N SER A 13 2.19 -3.78 12.73
CA SER A 13 3.49 -3.16 13.00
C SER A 13 4.53 -3.41 11.90
N ILE A 14 4.34 -4.44 11.09
CA ILE A 14 5.26 -4.88 10.03
C ILE A 14 4.90 -4.25 8.70
N GLN A 15 3.62 -4.11 8.38
CA GLN A 15 3.18 -3.50 7.12
C GLN A 15 3.62 -2.04 7.00
N GLY A 16 3.70 -1.53 5.76
CA GLY A 16 4.04 -0.16 5.46
C GLY A 16 5.19 -0.03 4.48
N GLU A 17 5.83 1.13 4.48
CA GLU A 17 6.90 1.46 3.56
C GLU A 17 8.28 1.26 4.17
N TYR A 18 9.20 0.81 3.33
CA TYR A 18 10.62 0.63 3.65
C TYR A 18 11.45 1.29 2.56
N ALA A 19 12.50 2.01 2.94
CA ALA A 19 13.32 2.75 1.98
C ALA A 19 14.80 2.66 2.29
N ALA A 20 15.59 2.72 1.22
CA ALA A 20 17.03 2.95 1.21
C ALA A 20 17.39 3.78 -0.03
N GLN A 21 18.63 4.24 -0.12
CA GLN A 21 19.10 4.89 -1.34
C GLN A 21 18.99 3.91 -2.53
N GLY A 22 18.27 4.33 -3.57
CA GLY A 22 18.09 3.55 -4.79
C GLY A 22 17.12 2.37 -4.71
N ALA A 23 16.38 2.20 -3.60
CA ALA A 23 15.37 1.16 -3.46
C ALA A 23 14.25 1.56 -2.50
N GLY A 24 13.03 1.14 -2.82
CA GLY A 24 11.88 1.23 -1.93
C GLY A 24 11.11 -0.07 -1.89
N ALA A 25 10.37 -0.32 -0.83
CA ALA A 25 9.45 -1.44 -0.76
C ALA A 25 8.17 -1.07 -0.02
N GLN A 26 7.06 -1.67 -0.44
CA GLN A 26 5.79 -1.64 0.29
C GLN A 26 5.47 -3.04 0.76
N VAL A 27 5.15 -3.18 2.03
CA VAL A 27 4.80 -4.44 2.68
C VAL A 27 3.32 -4.40 3.06
N ILE A 28 2.57 -5.36 2.57
CA ILE A 28 1.14 -5.53 2.74
C ILE A 28 0.92 -6.70 3.70
N ALA A 29 0.20 -6.49 4.80
CA ALA A 29 -0.29 -7.56 5.65
C ALA A 29 -1.51 -8.21 5.01
N LEU A 30 -1.49 -9.55 4.92
CA LEU A 30 -2.58 -10.35 4.36
C LEU A 30 -3.36 -11.10 5.45
N GLY A 31 -3.00 -10.86 6.70
CA GLY A 31 -3.54 -11.53 7.89
C GLY A 31 -2.86 -12.84 8.21
N ASN A 32 -3.01 -13.30 9.45
CA ASN A 32 -2.48 -14.57 9.96
C ASN A 32 -0.96 -14.73 9.74
N GLY A 33 -0.20 -13.64 9.85
CA GLY A 33 1.25 -13.64 9.66
C GLY A 33 1.72 -13.80 8.21
N HIS A 34 0.84 -13.60 7.23
CA HIS A 34 1.19 -13.60 5.82
C HIS A 34 1.34 -12.17 5.28
N PHE A 35 2.32 -12.00 4.39
CA PHE A 35 2.65 -10.70 3.82
C PHE A 35 2.95 -10.81 2.33
N GLN A 36 2.75 -9.71 1.63
CA GLN A 36 3.37 -9.49 0.33
C GLN A 36 4.26 -8.25 0.41
N ALA A 37 5.49 -8.37 -0.07
CA ALA A 37 6.37 -7.24 -0.27
C ALA A 37 6.50 -6.93 -1.77
N VAL A 38 6.41 -5.66 -2.12
CA VAL A 38 6.65 -5.15 -3.46
C VAL A 38 7.90 -4.29 -3.41
N LEU A 39 8.98 -4.75 -4.04
CA LEU A 39 10.24 -4.01 -4.15
C LEU A 39 10.25 -3.16 -5.42
N TYR A 40 10.64 -1.92 -5.28
CA TYR A 40 10.72 -0.90 -6.33
C TYR A 40 12.17 -0.46 -6.52
N PRO A 41 12.78 -0.69 -7.70
CA PRO A 41 14.07 -0.11 -8.04
C PRO A 41 13.98 1.42 -8.10
N GLY A 42 15.03 2.09 -7.62
CA GLY A 42 15.12 3.55 -7.62
C GLY A 42 14.53 4.23 -6.39
N GLY A 43 13.49 3.69 -5.77
CA GLY A 43 12.83 4.27 -4.61
C GLY A 43 11.35 3.90 -4.49
N LEU A 44 10.66 4.52 -3.56
CA LEU A 44 9.21 4.34 -3.39
C LEU A 44 8.41 5.04 -4.52
N PRO A 45 7.15 4.64 -4.77
CA PRO A 45 6.24 5.40 -5.63
C PRO A 45 6.18 6.88 -5.24
N GLY A 46 6.37 7.76 -6.22
CA GLY A 46 6.50 9.21 -5.99
C GLY A 46 7.82 9.67 -5.35
N ALA A 47 8.78 8.76 -5.15
CA ALA A 47 10.08 9.06 -4.55
C ALA A 47 11.21 8.19 -5.17
N GLY A 48 11.34 8.25 -6.48
CA GLY A 48 12.45 7.64 -7.24
C GLY A 48 12.13 6.36 -7.99
N TRP A 49 10.97 5.72 -7.77
CA TRP A 49 10.54 4.58 -8.58
C TRP A 49 10.26 5.01 -10.03
N ASP A 50 10.66 4.16 -10.99
CA ASP A 50 10.51 4.39 -12.43
C ASP A 50 9.05 4.23 -12.95
N GLY A 51 8.10 3.92 -12.08
CA GLY A 51 6.70 3.67 -12.44
C GLY A 51 6.44 2.33 -13.14
N LYS A 52 7.47 1.52 -13.39
CA LYS A 52 7.38 0.36 -14.28
C LYS A 52 7.87 -0.94 -13.66
N ASN A 53 9.12 -0.96 -13.19
CA ASN A 53 9.77 -2.18 -12.72
C ASN A 53 9.48 -2.45 -11.24
N ARG A 54 9.19 -3.71 -10.90
CA ARG A 54 8.96 -4.14 -9.52
C ARG A 54 9.24 -5.63 -9.34
N SER A 55 9.52 -6.02 -8.10
CA SER A 55 9.64 -7.43 -7.73
C SER A 55 8.71 -7.77 -6.59
N LEU A 56 8.10 -8.94 -6.62
CA LEU A 56 7.15 -9.42 -5.61
C LEU A 56 7.79 -10.52 -4.77
N LEU A 57 7.53 -10.45 -3.47
CA LEU A 57 7.93 -11.47 -2.51
C LEU A 57 6.73 -11.85 -1.64
N HIS A 58 6.64 -13.10 -1.25
CA HIS A 58 5.74 -13.56 -0.20
C HIS A 58 6.48 -13.59 1.13
N GLY A 59 5.79 -13.19 2.19
CA GLY A 59 6.29 -13.19 3.55
C GLY A 59 5.47 -14.08 4.46
N LYS A 60 6.14 -14.75 5.39
CA LYS A 60 5.50 -15.50 6.47
C LYS A 60 6.19 -15.19 7.79
N LEU A 61 5.37 -14.85 8.80
CA LEU A 61 5.85 -14.62 10.16
C LEU A 61 6.30 -15.93 10.80
N ALA A 62 7.52 -15.93 11.32
CA ALA A 62 8.10 -17.01 12.09
C ALA A 62 8.71 -16.41 13.37
N GLY A 63 8.03 -16.55 14.49
CA GLY A 63 8.38 -15.86 15.73
C GLY A 63 8.28 -14.34 15.58
N LYS A 64 9.39 -13.62 15.73
CA LYS A 64 9.45 -12.16 15.61
C LYS A 64 10.04 -11.66 14.27
N LYS A 65 10.13 -12.53 13.29
CA LYS A 65 10.76 -12.25 12.00
C LYS A 65 9.87 -12.75 10.87
N VAL A 66 9.68 -11.94 9.84
CA VAL A 66 9.07 -12.39 8.60
C VAL A 66 10.15 -12.94 7.67
N ALA A 67 10.01 -14.19 7.27
CA ALA A 67 10.81 -14.75 6.19
C ALA A 67 10.21 -14.36 4.84
N LEU A 68 11.04 -13.89 3.91
CA LEU A 68 10.64 -13.48 2.57
C LEU A 68 11.21 -14.43 1.53
N THR A 69 10.34 -14.88 0.62
CA THR A 69 10.67 -15.72 -0.52
C THR A 69 10.16 -15.09 -1.81
N PRO A 70 10.75 -15.41 -2.98
CA PRO A 70 10.23 -14.94 -4.25
C PRO A 70 8.76 -15.31 -4.40
N ALA A 71 7.91 -14.36 -4.80
CA ALA A 71 6.54 -14.67 -5.15
C ALA A 71 6.48 -15.47 -6.44
N GLY A 72 5.46 -16.31 -6.56
CA GLY A 72 5.16 -17.10 -7.75
C GLY A 72 3.67 -17.11 -8.05
N GLY A 73 3.32 -17.38 -9.31
CA GLY A 73 1.94 -17.58 -9.72
C GLY A 73 1.20 -16.30 -10.12
N ASN A 74 -0.05 -16.50 -10.50
CA ASN A 74 -0.94 -15.44 -10.97
C ASN A 74 -1.67 -14.77 -9.81
N ARG A 75 -2.16 -13.56 -10.06
CA ARG A 75 -2.99 -12.83 -9.12
C ARG A 75 -4.21 -13.65 -8.70
N LYS A 76 -4.44 -13.66 -7.40
CA LYS A 76 -5.68 -14.11 -6.76
C LYS A 76 -6.23 -12.98 -5.88
N TYR A 77 -7.54 -13.00 -5.67
CA TYR A 77 -8.18 -12.07 -4.74
C TYR A 77 -7.89 -12.45 -3.28
N LEU A 78 -8.08 -11.50 -2.36
CA LEU A 78 -7.87 -11.73 -0.92
C LEU A 78 -8.74 -12.85 -0.33
N ALA A 79 -9.86 -13.18 -0.96
CA ALA A 79 -10.70 -14.31 -0.56
C ALA A 79 -10.02 -15.68 -0.78
N GLY A 80 -8.95 -15.74 -1.57
CA GLY A 80 -8.13 -16.92 -1.75
C GLY A 80 -7.08 -17.08 -0.64
N PRO A 81 -6.29 -18.17 -0.66
CA PRO A 81 -5.16 -18.33 0.25
C PRO A 81 -4.18 -17.17 0.14
N ALA A 82 -3.63 -16.71 1.28
CA ALA A 82 -2.71 -15.57 1.34
C ALA A 82 -1.50 -15.75 0.40
N GLU A 83 -1.00 -16.96 0.24
CA GLU A 83 0.13 -17.31 -0.64
C GLU A 83 -0.20 -17.12 -2.13
N ALA A 84 -1.47 -17.16 -2.48
CA ALA A 84 -1.93 -16.96 -3.85
C ALA A 84 -2.21 -15.50 -4.19
N PHE A 85 -2.15 -14.59 -3.20
CA PHE A 85 -2.39 -13.17 -3.44
C PHE A 85 -1.25 -12.55 -4.26
N SER A 86 -1.61 -11.66 -5.19
CA SER A 86 -0.66 -10.80 -5.88
C SER A 86 -1.23 -9.41 -6.08
N SER A 87 -0.47 -8.39 -5.72
CA SER A 87 -0.79 -6.98 -5.95
C SER A 87 -0.72 -6.57 -7.43
N THR A 88 -0.31 -7.47 -8.34
CA THR A 88 -0.25 -7.21 -9.78
C THR A 88 -1.18 -8.13 -10.55
N GLN A 89 -1.77 -7.63 -11.63
CA GLN A 89 -2.66 -8.42 -12.49
C GLN A 89 -1.91 -9.51 -13.29
N LYS A 90 -0.68 -9.21 -13.68
CA LYS A 90 0.17 -10.10 -14.46
C LYS A 90 1.39 -10.51 -13.64
N PHE A 91 1.68 -11.79 -13.64
CA PHE A 91 2.91 -12.34 -13.04
C PHE A 91 3.75 -13.04 -14.12
N PRO A 92 5.09 -12.86 -14.14
CA PRO A 92 5.83 -11.90 -13.34
C PRO A 92 5.56 -10.45 -13.80
N PRO A 93 5.64 -9.47 -12.88
CA PRO A 93 5.59 -8.07 -13.29
C PRO A 93 6.87 -7.65 -14.02
N ASN A 94 6.83 -6.52 -14.69
CA ASN A 94 8.01 -5.99 -15.37
C ASN A 94 9.19 -5.85 -14.41
N GLY A 95 10.38 -6.23 -14.86
CA GLY A 95 11.62 -6.15 -14.08
C GLY A 95 11.69 -7.06 -12.86
N HIS A 96 10.79 -8.04 -12.76
CA HIS A 96 10.77 -8.99 -11.63
C HIS A 96 12.09 -9.72 -11.50
N LYS A 97 12.66 -9.66 -10.29
CA LYS A 97 13.84 -10.42 -9.89
C LYS A 97 13.51 -11.23 -8.63
N PRO A 98 13.97 -12.46 -8.54
CA PRO A 98 13.79 -13.24 -7.33
C PRO A 98 14.76 -12.76 -6.24
N TYR A 99 14.19 -12.38 -5.10
CA TYR A 99 14.90 -12.06 -3.88
C TYR A 99 14.46 -13.01 -2.77
N THR A 100 15.35 -13.29 -1.84
CA THR A 100 15.02 -13.84 -0.52
C THR A 100 15.36 -12.83 0.55
N GLY A 101 14.81 -12.99 1.76
CA GLY A 101 15.16 -12.04 2.80
C GLY A 101 14.31 -12.14 4.04
N SER A 102 14.24 -11.03 4.76
CA SER A 102 13.46 -11.00 5.99
C SER A 102 13.11 -9.58 6.43
N ILE A 103 12.07 -9.49 7.28
CA ILE A 103 11.73 -8.27 8.00
C ILE A 103 11.82 -8.54 9.49
N ALA A 104 12.55 -7.70 10.20
CA ALA A 104 12.64 -7.74 11.64
C ALA A 104 13.00 -6.35 12.19
N LYS A 105 12.38 -5.95 13.30
CA LYS A 105 12.68 -4.70 14.03
C LYS A 105 12.74 -3.47 13.10
N GLY A 106 11.79 -3.33 12.17
CA GLY A 106 11.73 -2.20 11.24
C GLY A 106 12.80 -2.22 10.12
N ASN A 107 13.52 -3.31 9.94
CA ASN A 107 14.49 -3.48 8.85
C ASN A 107 14.01 -4.57 7.90
N LEU A 108 14.06 -4.29 6.61
CA LEU A 108 13.83 -5.23 5.54
C LEU A 108 15.17 -5.50 4.85
N THR A 109 15.65 -6.72 4.94
CA THR A 109 16.91 -7.16 4.32
C THR A 109 16.60 -8.12 3.19
N LEU A 110 17.11 -7.85 2.00
CA LEU A 110 16.93 -8.67 0.80
C LEU A 110 18.26 -9.10 0.22
N LEU A 111 18.30 -10.33 -0.25
CA LEU A 111 19.42 -10.91 -0.96
C LEU A 111 18.95 -11.33 -2.36
N SER A 112 19.60 -10.82 -3.38
CA SER A 112 19.39 -11.22 -4.76
C SER A 112 20.21 -12.47 -5.11
N LYS A 113 19.87 -13.14 -6.21
CA LYS A 113 20.63 -14.33 -6.67
C LYS A 113 22.08 -14.05 -7.03
N ASP A 114 22.40 -12.82 -7.46
CA ASP A 114 23.76 -12.35 -7.78
C ASP A 114 24.54 -11.86 -6.54
N GLY A 115 24.03 -12.11 -5.33
CA GLY A 115 24.71 -11.84 -4.07
C GLY A 115 24.60 -10.40 -3.58
N LYS A 116 23.82 -9.54 -4.24
CA LYS A 116 23.62 -8.15 -3.77
C LYS A 116 22.67 -8.11 -2.59
N ASN A 117 23.08 -7.41 -1.56
CA ASN A 117 22.29 -7.13 -0.36
C ASN A 117 21.61 -5.77 -0.47
N LEU A 118 20.33 -5.70 -0.13
CA LEU A 118 19.57 -4.49 0.06
C LEU A 118 19.08 -4.44 1.50
N ASN A 119 19.34 -3.32 2.19
CA ASN A 119 18.89 -3.07 3.55
C ASN A 119 18.02 -1.83 3.55
N LEU A 120 16.73 -2.00 3.75
CA LEU A 120 15.75 -0.92 3.78
C LEU A 120 15.23 -0.74 5.21
N LYS A 121 15.05 0.50 5.62
CA LYS A 121 14.47 0.84 6.92
C LYS A 121 13.00 1.21 6.77
N LYS A 122 12.19 0.79 7.73
CA LYS A 122 10.80 1.22 7.80
C LYS A 122 10.75 2.75 7.84
N THR A 123 9.92 3.33 7.01
CA THR A 123 9.77 4.78 6.89
C THR A 123 8.30 5.16 6.91
N MET A 124 8.02 6.35 7.41
CA MET A 124 6.69 6.94 7.38
C MET A 124 6.79 8.27 6.63
N ARG A 125 6.14 8.36 5.50
CA ARG A 125 6.04 9.59 4.72
C ARG A 125 4.78 10.34 5.12
N LYS A 126 4.90 11.64 5.33
CA LYS A 126 3.75 12.53 5.41
C LYS A 126 3.46 13.07 4.03
N SER A 127 2.20 13.03 3.63
CA SER A 127 1.79 13.71 2.39
C SER A 127 2.01 15.23 2.57
N PRO A 128 2.68 15.91 1.63
CA PRO A 128 2.85 17.36 1.68
C PRO A 128 1.53 18.12 1.46
N THR A 129 0.49 17.40 1.08
CA THR A 129 -0.85 17.97 0.79
C THR A 129 -1.90 17.55 1.81
N LEU A 130 -1.57 16.73 2.81
CA LEU A 130 -2.51 16.31 3.85
C LEU A 130 -3.03 17.55 4.61
N GLY A 131 -4.35 17.71 4.67
CA GLY A 131 -5.03 18.86 5.29
C GLY A 131 -4.85 20.18 4.52
N LYS A 132 -4.35 20.13 3.28
CA LYS A 132 -4.18 21.34 2.47
C LYS A 132 -5.53 21.91 2.06
N LYS A 133 -5.71 23.21 2.30
CA LYS A 133 -6.92 23.91 1.87
C LYS A 133 -7.08 23.85 0.34
N ALA A 134 -8.32 23.68 -0.09
CA ALA A 134 -8.66 23.75 -1.50
C ALA A 134 -8.19 25.08 -2.13
N PRO A 135 -7.57 25.05 -3.32
CA PRO A 135 -7.21 26.29 -4.00
C PRO A 135 -8.46 27.08 -4.40
N GLN A 136 -8.28 28.37 -4.65
CA GLN A 136 -9.38 29.23 -5.10
C GLN A 136 -10.00 28.68 -6.39
N GLY A 137 -11.33 28.58 -6.42
CA GLY A 137 -12.07 28.04 -7.54
C GLY A 137 -12.17 26.52 -7.59
N ALA A 138 -11.57 25.80 -6.67
CA ALA A 138 -11.75 24.36 -6.56
C ALA A 138 -13.19 24.01 -6.15
N ILE A 139 -13.66 22.88 -6.65
CA ILE A 139 -14.95 22.29 -6.27
C ILE A 139 -14.71 21.33 -5.11
N THR A 140 -15.27 21.63 -3.95
CA THR A 140 -15.27 20.70 -2.82
C THR A 140 -16.34 19.64 -3.05
N LEU A 141 -15.92 18.40 -3.28
CA LEU A 141 -16.84 17.29 -3.51
C LEU A 141 -17.29 16.65 -2.20
N PHE A 142 -16.46 16.72 -1.16
CA PHE A 142 -16.75 16.18 0.16
C PHE A 142 -15.82 16.81 1.20
N ASP A 143 -16.37 17.22 2.32
CA ASP A 143 -15.65 17.83 3.45
C ASP A 143 -16.07 17.26 4.83
N GLY A 144 -16.83 16.16 4.82
CA GLY A 144 -17.36 15.53 6.03
C GLY A 144 -18.70 16.10 6.50
N THR A 145 -19.26 17.13 5.85
CA THR A 145 -20.53 17.76 6.29
C THR A 145 -21.76 17.16 5.61
N ASN A 146 -21.67 16.85 4.32
CA ASN A 146 -22.75 16.30 3.53
C ASN A 146 -22.22 15.48 2.34
N LYS A 147 -23.11 14.79 1.64
CA LYS A 147 -22.78 14.04 0.43
C LYS A 147 -23.50 14.57 -0.82
N ASP A 148 -23.82 15.83 -0.86
CA ASP A 148 -24.71 16.43 -1.87
C ASP A 148 -24.14 16.32 -3.29
N GLU A 149 -22.84 16.30 -3.45
CA GLU A 149 -22.17 16.10 -4.74
C GLU A 149 -22.11 14.64 -5.20
N TRP A 150 -22.58 13.68 -4.37
CA TRP A 150 -22.43 12.26 -4.64
C TRP A 150 -23.75 11.54 -4.84
N GLN A 151 -23.75 10.60 -5.77
CA GLN A 151 -24.79 9.59 -5.97
C GLN A 151 -24.34 8.28 -5.34
N GLY A 152 -25.19 7.71 -4.50
CA GLY A 152 -24.85 6.55 -3.66
C GLY A 152 -24.06 6.93 -2.41
N GLY A 153 -23.60 5.94 -1.70
CA GLY A 153 -22.82 6.09 -0.48
C GLY A 153 -23.61 6.60 0.74
N ARG A 154 -22.95 6.56 1.86
CA ARG A 154 -23.48 6.98 3.17
C ARG A 154 -22.44 7.84 3.89
N LEU A 155 -22.87 8.98 4.42
CA LEU A 155 -22.06 9.74 5.37
C LEU A 155 -22.09 9.04 6.73
N ASP A 156 -20.95 8.74 7.27
CA ASP A 156 -20.82 8.27 8.64
C ASP A 156 -20.72 9.47 9.59
N GLU A 157 -21.72 9.65 10.42
CA GLU A 157 -21.83 10.82 11.30
C GLU A 157 -20.76 10.87 12.41
N ASN A 158 -20.22 9.72 12.79
CA ASN A 158 -19.21 9.64 13.85
C ASN A 158 -17.81 9.91 13.30
N THR A 159 -17.46 9.30 12.16
CA THR A 159 -16.14 9.41 11.56
C THR A 159 -16.04 10.55 10.55
N LYS A 160 -17.19 11.10 10.12
CA LYS A 160 -17.30 12.09 9.04
C LYS A 160 -16.70 11.60 7.72
N LEU A 161 -16.74 10.29 7.48
CA LEU A 161 -16.26 9.67 6.25
C LEU A 161 -17.40 9.33 5.30
N LEU A 162 -17.12 9.36 4.01
CA LEU A 162 -18.03 8.91 2.97
C LEU A 162 -17.77 7.44 2.67
N ASN A 163 -18.70 6.57 3.02
CA ASN A 163 -18.65 5.14 2.81
C ASN A 163 -19.44 4.73 1.57
N THR A 164 -19.05 3.63 0.93
CA THR A 164 -19.71 3.12 -0.28
C THR A 164 -21.12 2.55 -0.04
N ASP A 165 -21.41 2.12 1.18
CA ASP A 165 -22.68 1.51 1.56
C ASP A 165 -23.07 0.29 0.69
N GLY A 166 -22.06 -0.54 0.36
CA GLY A 166 -22.23 -1.79 -0.38
C GLY A 166 -22.33 -1.64 -1.90
N SER A 167 -22.27 -0.42 -2.44
CA SER A 167 -22.32 -0.15 -3.88
C SER A 167 -21.34 0.96 -4.29
N ASP A 168 -21.12 1.08 -5.60
CA ASP A 168 -20.29 2.16 -6.13
C ASP A 168 -20.86 3.53 -5.81
N ILE A 169 -19.96 4.47 -5.51
CA ILE A 169 -20.30 5.88 -5.40
C ILE A 169 -19.74 6.64 -6.60
N ARG A 170 -20.43 7.66 -7.02
CA ARG A 170 -20.01 8.51 -8.15
C ARG A 170 -20.41 9.95 -7.92
N THR A 171 -19.66 10.87 -8.50
CA THR A 171 -20.03 12.29 -8.50
C THR A 171 -21.27 12.51 -9.35
N LYS A 172 -22.19 13.38 -8.94
CA LYS A 172 -23.35 13.80 -9.74
C LYS A 172 -22.92 14.60 -10.97
N ARG A 173 -21.87 15.40 -10.83
CA ARG A 173 -21.26 16.13 -11.94
C ARG A 173 -20.29 15.25 -12.71
N LYS A 174 -20.14 15.52 -13.99
CA LYS A 174 -19.11 14.92 -14.85
C LYS A 174 -17.96 15.91 -15.01
N PHE A 175 -16.76 15.41 -14.98
CA PHE A 175 -15.53 16.18 -15.16
C PHE A 175 -14.78 15.62 -16.38
N ASN A 176 -14.14 16.48 -17.17
CA ASN A 176 -13.24 16.06 -18.24
C ASN A 176 -11.80 16.06 -17.74
N ASP A 177 -11.07 17.12 -17.95
CA ASP A 177 -9.70 17.25 -17.46
C ASP A 177 -9.71 17.85 -16.04
N TYR A 178 -9.14 17.14 -15.06
CA TYR A 178 -9.16 17.58 -13.66
C TYR A 178 -7.92 17.16 -12.89
N HIS A 179 -7.61 17.93 -11.85
CA HIS A 179 -6.76 17.51 -10.77
C HIS A 179 -7.63 17.21 -9.55
N MET A 180 -7.41 16.07 -8.93
CA MET A 180 -8.17 15.64 -7.76
C MET A 180 -7.25 15.53 -6.55
N HIS A 181 -7.69 16.09 -5.42
CA HIS A 181 -7.12 15.83 -4.11
C HIS A 181 -8.10 14.93 -3.34
N ILE A 182 -7.60 13.84 -2.76
CA ILE A 182 -8.39 12.92 -1.94
C ILE A 182 -7.58 12.53 -0.71
N GLU A 183 -8.24 12.52 0.44
CA GLU A 183 -7.70 12.03 1.70
C GLU A 183 -8.53 10.83 2.16
N PHE A 184 -7.89 9.72 2.64
CA PHE A 184 -8.54 8.47 3.02
C PHE A 184 -7.83 7.80 4.20
#